data_84f1e870e7e188154383b0991534e757
#
_entry.id   84f1e870e7e188154383b0991534e757
#
_cell.length_a   1.000
_cell.length_b   1.000
_cell.length_c   1.000
_cell.angle_alpha   90.00
_cell.angle_beta   90.00
_cell.angle_gamma   90.00
#
_symmetry.space_group_name_H-M   'P 1'
#
loop_
_entity.id
_entity.type
_entity.pdbx_description
1 polymer ?
#
loop_
_entity_poly.entity_id
_entity_poly.type
_entity_poly.pdbx_seq_one_letter_code
_entity_poly.pdbx_strand_id
1 'polypeptide(L)'
;MNIGLIAHDSKKELMVQFCIAYCRVLSQHNLTATGTTGKLVADATGLPIQRCLSGAHGGDQQIASLIACNEIDLLLFFRDPLTPKAHEPNETTLLRLCDVHNIPMATNIATAEVLIHGLERGDLDWRMIVNQGL
;
A
#
# COMPACT_ATOMS: atom_id res chain seq x y z
N MET A 1 -2.83 2.19 12.01
CA MET A 1 -2.80 0.99 11.15
C MET A 1 -1.60 1.04 10.21
N ASN A 2 -1.22 -0.09 9.66
CA ASN A 2 -0.07 -0.18 8.74
C ASN A 2 -0.57 -0.24 7.31
N ILE A 3 -0.13 0.71 6.47
CA ILE A 3 -0.56 0.85 5.08
C ILE A 3 0.63 0.59 4.16
N GLY A 4 0.48 -0.33 3.21
CA GLY A 4 1.48 -0.61 2.19
C GLY A 4 1.19 0.18 0.92
N LEU A 5 2.22 0.74 0.29
CA LEU A 5 2.12 1.52 -0.93
C LEU A 5 3.03 0.92 -2.00
N ILE A 6 2.46 0.49 -3.10
CA ILE A 6 3.18 0.00 -4.28
C ILE A 6 2.57 0.66 -5.51
N ALA A 7 3.39 1.02 -6.47
CA ALA A 7 2.92 1.54 -7.76
C ALA A 7 3.84 1.10 -8.88
N HIS A 8 3.25 0.66 -10.00
CA HIS A 8 3.99 0.51 -11.24
C HIS A 8 4.49 1.88 -11.71
N ASP A 9 5.54 1.91 -12.54
CA ASP A 9 6.18 3.17 -12.95
C ASP A 9 5.18 4.15 -13.55
N SER A 10 4.27 3.68 -14.41
CA SER A 10 3.26 4.52 -15.05
C SER A 10 2.22 5.08 -14.08
N LYS A 11 2.17 4.56 -12.85
CA LYS A 11 1.18 4.95 -11.82
C LYS A 11 1.81 5.66 -10.62
N LYS A 12 3.11 5.87 -10.62
CA LYS A 12 3.80 6.50 -9.47
C LYS A 12 3.35 7.94 -9.25
N GLU A 13 3.15 8.70 -10.32
CA GLU A 13 2.66 10.08 -10.19
C GLU A 13 1.26 10.12 -9.60
N LEU A 14 0.39 9.20 -10.03
CA LEU A 14 -0.97 9.09 -9.49
C LEU A 14 -0.94 8.74 -8.00
N MET A 15 -0.04 7.84 -7.60
CA MET A 15 0.15 7.50 -6.19
C MET A 15 0.59 8.72 -5.38
N VAL A 16 1.53 9.50 -5.91
CA VAL A 16 1.99 10.74 -5.25
C VAL A 16 0.82 11.72 -5.08
N GLN A 17 0.04 11.93 -6.13
CA GLN A 17 -1.11 12.83 -6.07
C GLN A 17 -2.16 12.36 -5.06
N PHE A 18 -2.42 11.06 -5.02
CA PHE A 18 -3.32 10.48 -4.03
C PHE A 18 -2.82 10.73 -2.61
N CYS A 19 -1.54 10.50 -2.36
CA CYS A 19 -0.96 10.70 -1.03
C CYS A 19 -0.93 12.18 -0.62
N ILE A 20 -0.77 13.10 -1.57
CA ILE A 20 -0.89 14.54 -1.31
C ILE A 20 -2.34 14.87 -0.89
N ALA A 21 -3.32 14.39 -1.65
CA ALA A 21 -4.72 14.66 -1.39
C ALA A 21 -5.18 14.13 -0.03
N TYR A 22 -4.69 12.96 0.37
CA TYR A 22 -5.06 12.30 1.61
C TYR A 22 -3.97 12.31 2.68
N CYS A 23 -3.04 13.26 2.58
CA CYS A 23 -1.89 13.38 3.48
C CYS A 23 -2.32 13.43 4.96
N ARG A 24 -3.39 14.14 5.25
CA ARG A 24 -3.89 14.30 6.62
C ARG A 24 -4.33 12.97 7.22
N VAL A 25 -5.07 12.17 6.46
CA VAL A 25 -5.50 10.83 6.91
C VAL A 25 -4.29 9.93 7.05
N LEU A 26 -3.43 9.90 6.05
CA LEU A 26 -2.25 9.03 6.02
C LEU A 26 -1.26 9.36 7.13
N SER A 27 -1.18 10.62 7.57
CA SER A 27 -0.28 11.03 8.64
C SER A 27 -0.58 10.37 9.99
N GLN A 28 -1.77 9.82 10.15
CA GLN A 28 -2.21 9.15 11.38
C GLN A 28 -1.87 7.66 11.39
N HIS A 29 -1.24 7.16 10.33
CA HIS A 29 -0.96 5.74 10.16
C HIS A 29 0.51 5.51 9.82
N ASN A 30 0.96 4.26 9.94
CA ASN A 30 2.30 3.87 9.56
C ASN A 30 2.31 3.49 8.07
N LEU A 31 3.22 4.08 7.31
CA LEU A 31 3.33 3.86 5.88
C LEU A 31 4.58 3.05 5.57
N THR A 32 4.44 2.02 4.75
CA THR A 32 5.54 1.22 4.21
C THR A 32 5.38 1.19 2.70
N ALA A 33 6.46 1.43 1.97
CA ALA A 33 6.39 1.51 0.51
C ALA A 33 7.63 0.89 -0.13
N THR A 34 7.49 0.40 -1.37
CA THR A 34 8.66 0.05 -2.19
C THR A 34 9.52 1.29 -2.42
N GLY A 35 10.82 1.07 -2.60
CA GLY A 35 11.84 2.13 -2.47
C GLY A 35 11.59 3.38 -3.30
N THR A 36 11.38 3.24 -4.61
CA THR A 36 11.16 4.41 -5.48
C THR A 36 9.84 5.10 -5.19
N THR A 37 8.77 4.33 -5.01
CA THR A 37 7.45 4.88 -4.64
C THR A 37 7.53 5.62 -3.31
N GLY A 38 8.17 5.00 -2.30
CA GLY A 38 8.32 5.60 -0.98
C GLY A 38 9.09 6.89 -1.01
N LYS A 39 10.17 6.95 -1.81
CA LYS A 39 10.96 8.18 -1.97
C LYS A 39 10.13 9.31 -2.57
N LEU A 40 9.41 9.03 -3.65
CA LEU A 40 8.59 10.04 -4.33
C LEU A 40 7.49 10.58 -3.42
N VAL A 41 6.81 9.69 -2.70
CA VAL A 41 5.73 10.11 -1.78
C VAL A 41 6.31 10.90 -0.61
N ALA A 42 7.40 10.45 -0.01
CA ALA A 42 8.03 11.16 1.11
C ALA A 42 8.51 12.55 0.70
N ASP A 43 9.14 12.67 -0.48
CA ASP A 43 9.62 13.96 -1.00
C ASP A 43 8.46 14.94 -1.27
N ALA A 44 7.33 14.43 -1.73
CA ALA A 44 6.18 15.27 -2.08
C ALA A 44 5.31 15.65 -0.88
N THR A 45 5.23 14.81 0.15
CA THR A 45 4.28 14.97 1.26
C THR A 45 4.95 15.30 2.60
N GLY A 46 6.23 14.97 2.76
CA GLY A 46 6.90 15.07 4.05
C GLY A 46 6.51 13.97 5.04
N LEU A 47 5.68 13.00 4.63
CA LEU A 47 5.28 11.90 5.51
C LEU A 47 6.46 10.97 5.81
N PRO A 48 6.62 10.51 7.06
CA PRO A 48 7.59 9.48 7.38
C PRO A 48 7.13 8.16 6.77
N ILE A 49 7.98 7.56 5.94
CA ILE A 49 7.67 6.31 5.24
C ILE A 49 8.82 5.33 5.45
N GLN A 50 8.48 4.12 5.89
CA GLN A 50 9.44 3.03 5.92
C GLN A 50 9.61 2.52 4.48
N ARG A 51 10.79 2.75 3.91
CA ARG A 51 11.06 2.36 2.53
C ARG A 51 11.68 0.97 2.49
N CYS A 52 11.09 0.10 1.70
CA CYS A 52 11.67 -1.17 1.30
C CYS A 52 12.60 -0.98 0.11
N LEU A 53 13.18 -2.06 -0.40
CA LEU A 53 13.90 -2.02 -1.67
C LEU A 53 12.93 -1.63 -2.79
N SER A 54 13.46 -1.17 -3.93
CA SER A 54 12.62 -0.95 -5.12
C SER A 54 12.00 -2.28 -5.59
N GLY A 55 10.90 -2.20 -6.36
CA GLY A 55 10.26 -3.40 -6.90
C GLY A 55 11.21 -4.24 -7.73
N ALA A 56 12.13 -3.62 -8.49
CA ALA A 56 13.14 -4.32 -9.28
C ALA A 56 14.16 -5.09 -8.43
N HIS A 57 14.29 -4.75 -7.15
CA HIS A 57 15.26 -5.35 -6.23
C HIS A 57 14.60 -6.13 -5.07
N GLY A 58 13.33 -6.50 -5.22
CA GLY A 58 12.64 -7.34 -4.24
C GLY A 58 11.82 -6.58 -3.19
N GLY A 59 11.54 -5.29 -3.38
CA GLY A 59 10.72 -4.52 -2.45
C GLY A 59 9.31 -5.05 -2.28
N ASP A 60 8.71 -5.56 -3.36
CA ASP A 60 7.40 -6.21 -3.31
C ASP A 60 7.41 -7.48 -2.46
N GLN A 61 8.52 -8.23 -2.48
CA GLN A 61 8.67 -9.42 -1.65
C GLN A 61 8.80 -9.07 -0.17
N GLN A 62 9.42 -7.94 0.15
CA GLN A 62 9.48 -7.44 1.52
C GLN A 62 8.09 -7.08 2.04
N ILE A 63 7.28 -6.41 1.21
CA ILE A 63 5.89 -6.11 1.58
C ILE A 63 5.07 -7.39 1.68
N ALA A 64 5.27 -8.36 0.77
CA ALA A 64 4.61 -9.66 0.84
C ALA A 64 4.90 -10.37 2.16
N SER A 65 6.14 -10.29 2.67
CA SER A 65 6.49 -10.87 3.96
C SER A 65 5.72 -10.22 5.11
N LEU A 66 5.56 -8.89 5.08
CA LEU A 66 4.75 -8.18 6.08
C LEU A 66 3.29 -8.59 6.01
N ILE A 67 2.74 -8.77 4.82
CA ILE A 67 1.37 -9.25 4.64
C ILE A 67 1.22 -10.67 5.18
N ALA A 68 2.18 -11.55 4.87
CA ALA A 68 2.16 -12.93 5.35
C ALA A 68 2.19 -13.03 6.87
N CYS A 69 2.79 -12.06 7.54
CA CYS A 69 2.79 -11.94 9.00
C CYS A 69 1.61 -11.13 9.55
N ASN A 70 0.66 -10.78 8.69
CA ASN A 70 -0.51 -9.95 9.03
C ASN A 70 -0.12 -8.59 9.65
N GLU A 71 0.95 -8.01 9.17
CA GLU A 71 1.47 -6.71 9.66
C GLU A 71 1.08 -5.53 8.77
N ILE A 72 0.29 -5.77 7.71
CA ILE A 72 -0.29 -4.73 6.84
C ILE A 72 -1.81 -4.79 7.01
N ASP A 73 -2.45 -3.64 7.17
CA ASP A 73 -3.89 -3.52 7.35
C ASP A 73 -4.62 -3.05 6.10
N LEU A 74 -3.92 -2.41 5.19
CA LEU A 74 -4.45 -1.89 3.93
C LEU A 74 -3.32 -1.85 2.91
N LEU A 75 -3.54 -2.40 1.72
CA LEU A 75 -2.56 -2.36 0.63
C LEU A 75 -3.10 -1.53 -0.53
N LEU A 76 -2.36 -0.49 -0.91
CA LEU A 76 -2.62 0.31 -2.10
C LEU A 76 -1.56 -0.04 -3.14
N PHE A 77 -1.97 -0.79 -4.16
CA PHE A 77 -1.11 -1.24 -5.25
C PHE A 77 -1.65 -0.71 -6.57
N PHE A 78 -1.20 0.47 -6.98
CA PHE A 78 -1.64 1.06 -8.26
C PHE A 78 -0.89 0.37 -9.40
N ARG A 79 -1.59 -0.50 -10.10
CA ARG A 79 -1.00 -1.32 -11.17
C ARG A 79 -1.27 -0.74 -12.55
N ASP A 80 -0.37 -1.02 -13.47
CA ASP A 80 -0.58 -0.79 -14.90
C ASP A 80 -1.24 -2.05 -15.47
N PRO A 81 -2.52 -2.00 -15.89
CA PRO A 81 -3.21 -3.18 -16.38
C PRO A 81 -2.90 -3.51 -17.83
N LEU A 82 -2.23 -2.61 -18.55
CA LEU A 82 -2.05 -2.74 -20.00
C LEU A 82 -0.63 -3.12 -20.38
N THR A 83 0.36 -2.40 -19.87
CA THR A 83 1.76 -2.55 -20.29
C THR A 83 2.72 -2.52 -19.11
N PRO A 84 2.57 -3.42 -18.11
CA PRO A 84 3.53 -3.46 -17.01
C PRO A 84 4.89 -3.91 -17.54
N LYS A 85 5.97 -3.34 -16.98
CA LYS A 85 7.32 -3.75 -17.32
C LYS A 85 7.64 -5.11 -16.70
N ALA A 86 8.53 -5.87 -17.34
CA ALA A 86 8.85 -7.24 -16.90
C ALA A 86 9.40 -7.31 -15.46
N HIS A 87 10.10 -6.26 -15.00
CA HIS A 87 10.67 -6.20 -13.65
C HIS A 87 9.72 -5.67 -12.59
N GLU A 88 8.53 -5.21 -13.01
CA GLU A 88 7.58 -4.61 -12.07
C GLU A 88 6.85 -5.70 -11.27
N PRO A 89 6.44 -5.39 -10.01
CA PRO A 89 5.74 -6.35 -9.17
C PRO A 89 4.47 -6.90 -9.83
N ASN A 90 4.19 -8.17 -9.56
CA ASN A 90 2.96 -8.82 -9.99
C ASN A 90 1.99 -8.83 -8.81
N GLU A 91 0.75 -8.39 -9.06
CA GLU A 91 -0.28 -8.29 -8.03
C GLU A 91 -0.83 -9.63 -7.55
N THR A 92 -0.64 -10.71 -8.31
CA THR A 92 -1.30 -12.00 -8.02
C THR A 92 -0.91 -12.57 -6.66
N THR A 93 0.40 -12.60 -6.35
CA THR A 93 0.88 -13.12 -5.06
C THR A 93 0.42 -12.23 -3.91
N LEU A 94 0.48 -10.92 -4.08
CA LEU A 94 0.07 -9.96 -3.06
C LEU A 94 -1.43 -10.04 -2.80
N LEU A 95 -2.24 -10.15 -3.86
CA LEU A 95 -3.67 -10.29 -3.74
C LEU A 95 -4.05 -11.56 -2.97
N ARG A 96 -3.41 -12.68 -3.29
CA ARG A 96 -3.65 -13.94 -2.60
C ARG A 96 -3.36 -13.83 -1.10
N LEU A 97 -2.23 -13.22 -0.75
CA LEU A 97 -1.87 -13.03 0.65
C LEU A 97 -2.85 -12.10 1.37
N CYS A 98 -3.29 -11.05 0.71
CA CYS A 98 -4.30 -10.16 1.28
C CYS A 98 -5.61 -10.90 1.52
N ASP A 99 -6.03 -11.75 0.59
CA ASP A 99 -7.25 -12.54 0.76
C ASP A 99 -7.14 -13.53 1.92
N VAL A 100 -5.97 -14.14 2.11
CA VAL A 100 -5.74 -15.06 3.25
C VAL A 100 -5.95 -14.33 4.59
N HIS A 101 -5.52 -13.09 4.69
CA HIS A 101 -5.58 -12.32 5.94
C HIS A 101 -6.71 -11.30 6.01
N ASN A 102 -7.61 -11.29 5.02
CA ASN A 102 -8.70 -10.29 4.92
C ASN A 102 -8.19 -8.86 4.99
N ILE A 103 -7.14 -8.59 4.21
CA ILE A 103 -6.57 -7.25 4.06
C ILE A 103 -7.17 -6.62 2.82
N PRO A 104 -7.83 -5.45 2.90
CA PRO A 104 -8.33 -4.77 1.71
C PRO A 104 -7.18 -4.33 0.82
N MET A 105 -7.33 -4.53 -0.49
CA MET A 105 -6.34 -4.17 -1.48
C MET A 105 -7.00 -3.36 -2.59
N ALA A 106 -6.45 -2.17 -2.87
CA ALA A 106 -6.87 -1.34 -3.99
C ALA A 106 -5.84 -1.46 -5.11
N THR A 107 -6.29 -1.75 -6.33
CA THR A 107 -5.42 -1.83 -7.51
C THR A 107 -5.54 -0.61 -8.41
N ASN A 108 -6.41 0.33 -8.07
CA ASN A 108 -6.65 1.57 -8.80
C ASN A 108 -7.13 2.66 -7.85
N ILE A 109 -7.13 3.90 -8.34
CA ILE A 109 -7.44 5.06 -7.49
C ILE A 109 -8.90 5.07 -7.02
N ALA A 110 -9.82 4.59 -7.82
CA ALA A 110 -11.25 4.59 -7.45
C ALA A 110 -11.49 3.73 -6.21
N THR A 111 -10.93 2.52 -6.19
CA THR A 111 -11.02 1.65 -5.03
C THR A 111 -10.26 2.25 -3.85
N ALA A 112 -9.08 2.83 -4.09
CA ALA A 112 -8.29 3.46 -3.04
C ALA A 112 -9.05 4.58 -2.34
N GLU A 113 -9.80 5.40 -3.08
CA GLU A 113 -10.60 6.48 -2.50
C GLU A 113 -11.70 5.95 -1.59
N VAL A 114 -12.40 4.90 -2.00
CA VAL A 114 -13.42 4.27 -1.17
C VAL A 114 -12.78 3.71 0.11
N LEU A 115 -11.63 3.05 -0.01
CA LEU A 115 -10.96 2.44 1.15
C LEU A 115 -10.38 3.48 2.10
N ILE A 116 -9.84 4.59 1.60
CA ILE A 116 -9.28 5.64 2.47
C ILE A 116 -10.38 6.32 3.30
N HIS A 117 -11.55 6.53 2.71
CA HIS A 117 -12.70 7.05 3.45
C HIS A 117 -13.21 6.05 4.48
N GLY A 118 -13.22 4.76 4.14
CA GLY A 118 -13.54 3.71 5.10
C GLY A 118 -12.57 3.66 6.27
N LEU A 119 -11.28 3.79 5.98
CA LEU A 119 -10.25 3.86 7.02
C LEU A 119 -10.50 5.04 7.96
N GLU A 120 -10.82 6.20 7.42
CA GLU A 120 -11.08 7.41 8.17
C GLU A 120 -12.31 7.27 9.08
N ARG A 121 -13.36 6.57 8.61
CA ARG A 121 -14.56 6.30 9.40
C ARG A 121 -14.40 5.22 10.47
N GLY A 122 -13.29 4.49 10.46
CA GLY A 122 -13.07 3.38 11.37
C GLY A 122 -13.62 2.04 10.88
N ASP A 123 -13.90 1.90 9.58
CA ASP A 123 -14.45 0.66 9.01
C ASP A 123 -13.49 -0.53 9.14
N LEU A 124 -12.19 -0.29 9.35
CA LEU A 124 -11.17 -1.32 9.52
C LEU A 124 -10.76 -1.54 10.98
N ASP A 125 -11.37 -0.85 11.92
CA ASP A 125 -10.98 -0.94 13.34
C ASP A 125 -11.15 -2.35 13.91
N TRP A 126 -12.05 -3.16 13.35
CA TRP A 126 -12.23 -4.55 13.74
C TRP A 126 -10.94 -5.37 13.61
N ARG A 127 -10.04 -5.00 12.68
CA ARG A 127 -8.77 -5.70 12.50
C ARG A 127 -7.91 -5.62 13.75
N MET A 128 -7.89 -4.47 14.41
CA MET A 128 -7.15 -4.30 15.65
C MET A 128 -7.71 -5.18 16.77
N ILE A 129 -9.03 -5.33 16.81
CA ILE A 129 -9.70 -6.17 17.83
C ILE A 129 -9.40 -7.64 17.59
N VAL A 130 -9.56 -8.11 16.36
CA VAL A 130 -9.34 -9.52 15.99
C VAL A 130 -7.88 -9.91 16.15
N ASN A 131 -6.95 -9.02 15.84
CA ASN A 131 -5.52 -9.31 15.88
C ASN A 131 -4.89 -9.19 17.27
N GLN A 132 -5.56 -8.56 18.22
CA GLN A 132 -5.03 -8.39 19.59
C GLN A 132 -4.85 -9.71 20.35
N GLY A 133 -5.60 -10.73 20.00
CA GLY A 133 -5.53 -12.03 20.65
C GLY A 133 -4.49 -12.98 20.07
N LEU A 134 -3.75 -12.51 19.08
CA LEU A 134 -2.74 -13.30 18.40
C LEU A 134 -1.36 -12.98 18.94
#